data_fffd5cb0353919d2d85a36160b2b02fb
#
_entry.id   fffd5cb0353919d2d85a36160b2b02fb
#
_cell.length_a   1.000
_cell.length_b   1.000
_cell.length_c   1.000
_cell.angle_alpha   90.00
_cell.angle_beta   90.00
_cell.angle_gamma   90.00
#
_symmetry.space_group_name_H-M   'P 1'
#
loop_
_entity.id
_entity.type
_entity.pdbx_description
1 polymer ?
#
loop_
_entity_poly.entity_id
_entity_poly.type
_entity_poly.pdbx_seq_one_letter_code
_entity_poly.pdbx_strand_id
1 'polypeptide(L)'
;QGALILSWWDTSRQIKLLTGHDTLFISHLNEPMMVPVPWLEQSKAIQAYEERFWGSDASQAERDQFKRFSQALAQPAAEGVKALRELVGSDRETYVIIHVTDLYKLGVMYPDKIGVAYQNFPMTGNMHGMINQMKVQVKENDFDTYTLQSISDNEIRAFFLSDKASGDTLLARMLPFVEKPSPIDLDVAQLIYQQGGYWVYKLP
;
A
#
# COMPACT_ATOMS: atom_id res chain seq x y z
N GLN A 1 13.07 -5.23 24.09
CA GLN A 1 11.83 -5.25 23.28
C GLN A 1 12.24 -5.49 21.85
N GLY A 2 11.55 -6.44 21.14
CA GLY A 2 11.82 -6.69 19.74
C GLY A 2 11.32 -5.55 18.84
N ALA A 3 11.74 -5.52 17.57
CA ALA A 3 11.25 -4.57 16.59
C ALA A 3 9.73 -4.70 16.38
N LEU A 4 9.07 -3.59 16.08
CA LEU A 4 7.65 -3.54 15.70
C LEU A 4 7.53 -3.46 14.18
N ILE A 5 6.63 -4.22 13.61
CA ILE A 5 6.36 -4.21 12.17
C ILE A 5 4.98 -3.64 11.91
N LEU A 6 4.92 -2.64 11.04
CA LEU A 6 3.72 -2.08 10.47
C LEU A 6 3.56 -2.58 9.05
N SER A 7 2.47 -3.20 8.74
CA SER A 7 2.12 -3.63 7.38
C SER A 7 0.62 -3.76 7.24
N TRP A 8 0.15 -4.00 6.04
CA TRP A 8 -1.24 -4.36 5.83
C TRP A 8 -1.60 -5.61 6.64
N TRP A 9 -2.81 -5.71 7.16
CA TRP A 9 -3.19 -6.72 8.15
C TRP A 9 -2.97 -8.18 7.66
N ASP A 10 -3.20 -8.46 6.38
CA ASP A 10 -2.95 -9.78 5.78
C ASP A 10 -1.45 -10.14 5.80
N THR A 11 -0.59 -9.21 5.42
CA THR A 11 0.87 -9.35 5.51
C THR A 11 1.34 -9.45 6.97
N SER A 12 0.78 -8.65 7.88
CA SER A 12 1.09 -8.67 9.31
C SER A 12 0.85 -10.05 9.94
N ARG A 13 -0.26 -10.69 9.61
CA ARG A 13 -0.56 -12.05 10.10
C ARG A 13 0.49 -13.07 9.65
N GLN A 14 0.89 -13.01 8.39
CA GLN A 14 1.92 -13.89 7.84
C GLN A 14 3.27 -13.66 8.54
N ILE A 15 3.67 -12.41 8.72
CA ILE A 15 4.91 -12.05 9.40
C ILE A 15 4.89 -12.58 10.84
N LYS A 16 3.82 -12.33 11.59
CA LYS A 16 3.68 -12.79 12.98
C LYS A 16 3.78 -14.31 13.07
N LEU A 17 3.11 -15.02 12.17
CA LEU A 17 3.10 -16.49 12.14
C LEU A 17 4.50 -17.06 11.82
N LEU A 18 5.20 -16.48 10.84
CA LEU A 18 6.45 -17.02 10.33
C LEU A 18 7.68 -16.60 11.16
N THR A 19 7.66 -15.42 11.77
CA THR A 19 8.85 -14.84 12.41
C THR A 19 8.67 -14.63 13.92
N GLY A 20 7.45 -14.61 14.42
CA GLY A 20 7.16 -14.27 15.81
C GLY A 20 7.34 -12.77 16.15
N HIS A 21 7.75 -11.92 15.20
CA HIS A 21 7.88 -10.48 15.46
C HIS A 21 6.55 -9.84 15.82
N ASP A 22 6.61 -8.79 16.61
CA ASP A 22 5.42 -8.02 16.95
C ASP A 22 4.93 -7.23 15.75
N THR A 23 3.63 -7.33 15.51
CA THR A 23 2.91 -6.58 14.49
C THR A 23 1.70 -5.91 15.14
N LEU A 24 1.30 -4.74 14.60
CA LEU A 24 0.20 -3.98 15.20
C LEU A 24 -1.18 -4.53 14.80
N PHE A 25 -1.27 -5.13 13.61
CA PHE A 25 -2.53 -5.57 13.00
C PHE A 25 -2.47 -7.07 12.74
N ILE A 26 -3.03 -7.88 13.65
CA ILE A 26 -3.03 -9.34 13.57
C ILE A 26 -4.42 -9.94 13.30
N SER A 27 -5.46 -9.18 13.59
CA SER A 27 -6.84 -9.61 13.38
C SER A 27 -7.27 -9.41 11.92
N HIS A 28 -8.28 -10.13 11.48
CA HIS A 28 -8.91 -9.88 10.20
C HIS A 28 -9.61 -8.52 10.26
N LEU A 29 -8.98 -7.52 9.65
CA LEU A 29 -9.48 -6.16 9.58
C LEU A 29 -10.26 -6.01 8.28
N ASN A 30 -11.40 -6.50 8.31
CA ASN A 30 -12.51 -6.34 7.38
C ASN A 30 -12.25 -5.66 6.03
N GLU A 31 -12.45 -6.38 4.97
CA GLU A 31 -12.73 -5.85 3.65
C GLU A 31 -13.81 -4.75 3.61
N PRO A 32 -14.80 -4.66 4.54
CA PRO A 32 -15.71 -3.50 4.58
C PRO A 32 -15.03 -2.15 4.68
N MET A 33 -13.80 -2.08 5.18
CA MET A 33 -13.02 -0.84 5.14
C MET A 33 -12.55 -0.48 3.73
N MET A 34 -12.61 -1.43 2.80
CA MET A 34 -12.19 -1.29 1.40
C MET A 34 -13.35 -1.45 0.41
N VAL A 35 -14.58 -1.15 0.83
CA VAL A 35 -15.74 -1.24 -0.07
C VAL A 35 -15.63 -0.17 -1.15
N PRO A 36 -15.62 -0.56 -2.44
CA PRO A 36 -15.62 0.39 -3.54
C PRO A 36 -16.82 1.34 -3.48
N VAL A 37 -16.61 2.59 -3.89
CA VAL A 37 -17.65 3.64 -3.87
C VAL A 37 -19.02 3.17 -4.44
N PRO A 38 -19.08 2.44 -5.57
CA PRO A 38 -20.37 1.96 -6.09
C PRO A 38 -21.11 0.98 -5.17
N TRP A 39 -20.43 0.40 -4.18
CA TRP A 39 -20.99 -0.62 -3.27
C TRP A 39 -21.20 -0.09 -1.85
N LEU A 40 -20.97 1.19 -1.60
CA LEU A 40 -21.08 1.79 -0.25
C LEU A 40 -22.49 1.60 0.35
N GLU A 41 -23.53 1.61 -0.45
CA GLU A 41 -24.90 1.36 0.02
C GLU A 41 -25.09 -0.06 0.57
N GLN A 42 -24.24 -1.01 0.12
CA GLN A 42 -24.25 -2.41 0.54
C GLN A 42 -23.25 -2.70 1.67
N SER A 43 -22.53 -1.70 2.14
CA SER A 43 -21.43 -1.85 3.11
C SER A 43 -21.81 -2.63 4.36
N LYS A 44 -23.03 -2.41 4.90
CA LYS A 44 -23.55 -3.15 6.07
C LYS A 44 -23.78 -4.63 5.78
N ALA A 45 -24.28 -4.95 4.57
CA ALA A 45 -24.52 -6.35 4.18
C ALA A 45 -23.18 -7.06 3.93
N ILE A 46 -22.23 -6.38 3.33
CA ILE A 46 -20.86 -6.88 3.13
C ILE A 46 -20.21 -7.14 4.49
N GLN A 47 -20.28 -6.18 5.41
CA GLN A 47 -19.75 -6.35 6.77
C GLN A 47 -20.37 -7.55 7.49
N ALA A 48 -21.69 -7.69 7.45
CA ALA A 48 -22.36 -8.81 8.10
C ALA A 48 -21.98 -10.17 7.48
N TYR A 49 -21.75 -10.21 6.15
CA TYR A 49 -21.25 -11.40 5.47
C TYR A 49 -19.83 -11.75 5.90
N GLU A 50 -18.94 -10.78 5.90
CA GLU A 50 -17.55 -10.93 6.32
C GLU A 50 -17.44 -11.40 7.77
N GLU A 51 -18.17 -10.77 8.69
CA GLU A 51 -18.23 -11.15 10.10
C GLU A 51 -18.74 -12.59 10.28
N ARG A 52 -19.70 -13.02 9.47
CA ARG A 52 -20.23 -14.38 9.52
C ARG A 52 -19.23 -15.41 8.97
N PHE A 53 -18.48 -15.06 7.95
CA PHE A 53 -17.59 -15.97 7.24
C PHE A 53 -16.21 -16.09 7.90
N TRP A 54 -15.62 -14.95 8.29
CA TRP A 54 -14.26 -14.87 8.83
C TRP A 54 -14.21 -14.73 10.35
N GLY A 55 -15.34 -14.40 10.98
CA GLY A 55 -15.39 -13.95 12.35
C GLY A 55 -14.90 -12.50 12.50
N SER A 56 -15.35 -11.81 13.53
CA SER A 56 -14.88 -10.47 13.87
C SER A 56 -13.91 -10.56 15.04
N ASP A 57 -12.64 -10.79 14.73
CA ASP A 57 -11.60 -10.84 15.77
C ASP A 57 -11.05 -9.44 16.12
N ALA A 58 -11.26 -8.45 15.23
CA ALA A 58 -10.70 -7.12 15.42
C ALA A 58 -11.50 -6.30 16.42
N SER A 59 -10.82 -5.80 17.46
CA SER A 59 -11.37 -4.79 18.34
C SER A 59 -11.57 -3.45 17.63
N GLN A 60 -12.44 -2.58 18.16
CA GLN A 60 -12.59 -1.22 17.64
C GLN A 60 -11.26 -0.45 17.68
N ALA A 61 -10.50 -0.64 18.76
CA ALA A 61 -9.18 0.00 18.90
C ALA A 61 -8.20 -0.43 17.77
N GLU A 62 -8.20 -1.70 17.40
CA GLU A 62 -7.36 -2.21 16.31
C GLU A 62 -7.80 -1.66 14.94
N ARG A 63 -9.11 -1.56 14.70
CA ARG A 63 -9.65 -0.91 13.50
C ARG A 63 -9.26 0.57 13.42
N ASP A 64 -9.35 1.30 14.52
CA ASP A 64 -8.98 2.71 14.59
C ASP A 64 -7.47 2.90 14.36
N GLN A 65 -6.64 2.03 14.91
CA GLN A 65 -5.19 2.02 14.64
C GLN A 65 -4.88 1.74 13.17
N PHE A 66 -5.55 0.76 12.57
CA PHE A 66 -5.38 0.46 11.15
C PHE A 66 -5.83 1.63 10.26
N LYS A 67 -6.94 2.28 10.61
CA LYS A 67 -7.39 3.49 9.92
C LYS A 67 -6.35 4.60 9.99
N ARG A 68 -5.75 4.83 11.15
CA ARG A 68 -4.66 5.81 11.31
C ARG A 68 -3.43 5.43 10.48
N PHE A 69 -3.06 4.15 10.44
CA PHE A 69 -1.98 3.64 9.60
C PHE A 69 -2.25 3.89 8.11
N SER A 70 -3.41 3.47 7.61
CA SER A 70 -3.75 3.65 6.20
C SER A 70 -3.90 5.14 5.81
N GLN A 71 -4.44 5.97 6.70
CA GLN A 71 -4.48 7.43 6.50
C GLN A 71 -3.09 8.04 6.42
N ALA A 72 -2.14 7.59 7.24
CA ALA A 72 -0.76 8.05 7.19
C ALA A 72 -0.11 7.73 5.83
N LEU A 73 -0.37 6.55 5.27
CA LEU A 73 0.12 6.17 3.94
C LEU A 73 -0.45 7.03 2.80
N ALA A 74 -1.65 7.59 2.99
CA ALA A 74 -2.34 8.47 2.04
C ALA A 74 -2.02 9.97 2.24
N GLN A 75 -1.14 10.34 3.17
CA GLN A 75 -0.68 11.70 3.38
C GLN A 75 0.62 11.98 2.60
N PRO A 76 1.00 13.24 2.39
CA PRO A 76 2.34 13.59 1.93
C PRO A 76 3.43 12.92 2.79
N ALA A 77 4.57 12.59 2.18
CA ALA A 77 5.55 11.69 2.79
C ALA A 77 6.01 12.10 4.21
N ALA A 78 6.32 13.37 4.43
CA ALA A 78 6.81 13.84 5.72
C ALA A 78 5.74 13.74 6.82
N GLU A 79 4.52 14.19 6.51
CA GLU A 79 3.36 14.13 7.40
C GLU A 79 2.98 12.68 7.69
N GLY A 80 3.03 11.82 6.67
CA GLY A 80 2.74 10.40 6.79
C GLY A 80 3.71 9.69 7.73
N VAL A 81 5.02 9.93 7.61
CA VAL A 81 6.02 9.34 8.53
C VAL A 81 5.82 9.85 9.95
N LYS A 82 5.56 11.15 10.12
CA LYS A 82 5.23 11.72 11.44
C LYS A 82 4.02 11.02 12.06
N ALA A 83 2.94 10.85 11.28
CA ALA A 83 1.73 10.16 11.74
C ALA A 83 1.99 8.69 12.10
N LEU A 84 2.85 7.98 11.34
CA LEU A 84 3.28 6.62 11.70
C LEU A 84 4.06 6.60 13.02
N ARG A 85 4.94 7.57 13.26
CA ARG A 85 5.65 7.70 14.54
C ARG A 85 4.73 7.98 15.71
N GLU A 86 3.76 8.86 15.55
CA GLU A 86 2.74 9.13 16.57
C GLU A 86 1.87 7.88 16.86
N LEU A 87 1.68 7.00 15.88
CA LEU A 87 0.93 5.75 16.07
C LEU A 87 1.67 4.74 16.94
N VAL A 88 3.01 4.64 16.80
CA VAL A 88 3.80 3.58 17.44
C VAL A 88 4.64 4.07 18.63
N GLY A 89 4.82 5.38 18.82
CA GLY A 89 5.74 5.98 19.77
C GLY A 89 7.19 5.98 19.29
N SER A 90 8.04 6.76 19.97
CA SER A 90 9.45 6.97 19.58
C SER A 90 10.41 5.91 20.10
N ASP A 91 10.01 5.13 21.12
CA ASP A 91 10.93 4.33 21.92
C ASP A 91 11.18 2.93 21.37
N ARG A 92 10.59 2.62 20.22
CA ARG A 92 10.66 1.29 19.65
C ARG A 92 11.16 1.32 18.20
N GLU A 93 12.16 0.48 17.92
CA GLU A 93 12.59 0.25 16.55
C GLU A 93 11.40 -0.27 15.72
N THR A 94 11.06 0.44 14.64
CA THR A 94 9.85 0.19 13.86
C THR A 94 10.18 0.09 12.37
N TYR A 95 9.58 -0.90 11.73
CA TYR A 95 9.68 -1.13 10.30
C TYR A 95 8.31 -1.04 9.65
N VAL A 96 8.25 -0.43 8.47
CA VAL A 96 7.06 -0.43 7.61
C VAL A 96 7.32 -1.35 6.44
N ILE A 97 6.43 -2.32 6.25
CA ILE A 97 6.46 -3.23 5.10
C ILE A 97 5.27 -2.90 4.22
N ILE A 98 5.54 -2.55 2.99
CA ILE A 98 4.52 -2.29 1.96
C ILE A 98 4.71 -3.23 0.78
N HIS A 99 3.61 -3.50 0.11
CA HIS A 99 3.58 -4.23 -1.16
C HIS A 99 2.97 -3.34 -2.25
N VAL A 100 3.39 -3.51 -3.50
CA VAL A 100 2.89 -2.68 -4.60
C VAL A 100 1.36 -2.72 -4.74
N THR A 101 0.72 -3.84 -4.38
CA THR A 101 -0.74 -3.96 -4.40
C THR A 101 -1.45 -3.14 -3.33
N ASP A 102 -0.74 -2.62 -2.34
CA ASP A 102 -1.32 -1.73 -1.33
C ASP A 102 -1.75 -0.39 -1.96
N LEU A 103 -1.20 -0.02 -3.13
CA LEU A 103 -1.69 1.10 -3.94
C LEU A 103 -3.18 0.94 -4.27
N TYR A 104 -3.57 -0.23 -4.77
CA TYR A 104 -4.97 -0.50 -5.09
C TYR A 104 -5.86 -0.44 -3.84
N LYS A 105 -5.43 -1.08 -2.75
CA LYS A 105 -6.18 -1.09 -1.48
C LYS A 105 -6.37 0.35 -0.96
N LEU A 106 -5.30 1.14 -0.99
CA LEU A 106 -5.34 2.53 -0.54
C LEU A 106 -6.21 3.42 -1.44
N GLY A 107 -6.12 3.22 -2.77
CA GLY A 107 -6.96 3.94 -3.74
C GLY A 107 -8.45 3.66 -3.56
N VAL A 108 -8.83 2.44 -3.18
CA VAL A 108 -10.22 2.09 -2.85
C VAL A 108 -10.67 2.76 -1.54
N MET A 109 -9.81 2.80 -0.52
CA MET A 109 -10.15 3.41 0.78
C MET A 109 -10.19 4.94 0.73
N TYR A 110 -9.31 5.56 -0.05
CA TYR A 110 -9.13 7.02 -0.09
C TYR A 110 -9.07 7.55 -1.53
N PRO A 111 -10.14 7.37 -2.34
CA PRO A 111 -10.14 7.78 -3.74
C PRO A 111 -9.93 9.28 -3.94
N ASP A 112 -10.26 10.11 -2.93
CA ASP A 112 -10.04 11.55 -2.94
C ASP A 112 -8.58 11.96 -2.62
N LYS A 113 -7.75 11.00 -2.21
CA LYS A 113 -6.36 11.23 -1.81
C LYS A 113 -5.36 10.62 -2.77
N ILE A 114 -5.69 9.46 -3.31
CA ILE A 114 -4.83 8.72 -4.20
C ILE A 114 -5.66 8.06 -5.32
N GLY A 115 -5.50 8.55 -6.53
CA GLY A 115 -6.09 7.97 -7.72
C GLY A 115 -5.17 6.89 -8.30
N VAL A 116 -5.64 5.64 -8.31
CA VAL A 116 -4.89 4.49 -8.81
C VAL A 116 -5.71 3.75 -9.85
N ALA A 117 -5.10 3.52 -11.01
CA ALA A 117 -5.58 2.57 -12.00
C ALA A 117 -4.56 1.45 -12.18
N TYR A 118 -4.99 0.29 -12.68
CA TYR A 118 -4.07 -0.77 -13.07
C TYR A 118 -4.54 -1.50 -14.31
N GLN A 119 -3.58 -2.07 -15.02
CA GLN A 119 -3.83 -2.91 -16.18
C GLN A 119 -2.77 -3.99 -16.30
N ASN A 120 -3.17 -5.19 -16.69
CA ASN A 120 -2.26 -6.29 -16.97
C ASN A 120 -1.86 -6.27 -18.45
N PHE A 121 -0.59 -6.59 -18.70
CA PHE A 121 0.00 -6.64 -20.03
C PHE A 121 0.76 -7.96 -20.21
N PRO A 122 0.68 -8.58 -21.41
CA PRO A 122 1.51 -9.73 -21.69
C PRO A 122 2.99 -9.34 -21.79
N MET A 123 3.85 -10.13 -21.17
CA MET A 123 5.30 -9.96 -21.27
C MET A 123 5.77 -10.55 -22.61
N THR A 124 6.07 -9.70 -23.57
CA THR A 124 6.41 -10.11 -24.95
C THR A 124 7.92 -10.33 -25.17
N GLY A 125 8.74 -10.24 -24.13
CA GLY A 125 10.20 -10.31 -24.23
C GLY A 125 10.86 -9.04 -24.81
N ASN A 126 10.09 -8.11 -25.37
CA ASN A 126 10.56 -6.82 -25.85
C ASN A 126 10.31 -5.72 -24.82
N MET A 127 11.25 -5.54 -23.90
CA MET A 127 11.16 -4.54 -22.83
C MET A 127 10.94 -3.10 -23.35
N HIS A 128 11.59 -2.72 -24.45
CA HIS A 128 11.40 -1.40 -25.06
C HIS A 128 9.97 -1.20 -25.60
N GLY A 129 9.41 -2.22 -26.23
CA GLY A 129 8.02 -2.19 -26.69
C GLY A 129 7.04 -2.02 -25.53
N MET A 130 7.27 -2.72 -24.44
CA MET A 130 6.44 -2.61 -23.23
C MET A 130 6.53 -1.23 -22.59
N ILE A 131 7.74 -0.68 -22.42
CA ILE A 131 7.93 0.68 -21.88
C ILE A 131 7.22 1.71 -22.77
N ASN A 132 7.32 1.60 -24.09
CA ASN A 132 6.61 2.48 -25.01
C ASN A 132 5.10 2.36 -24.87
N GLN A 133 4.57 1.14 -24.71
CA GLN A 133 3.15 0.92 -24.48
C GLN A 133 2.68 1.58 -23.18
N MET A 134 3.46 1.49 -22.07
CA MET A 134 3.14 2.18 -20.82
C MET A 134 3.14 3.70 -21.00
N LYS A 135 4.12 4.26 -21.72
CA LYS A 135 4.17 5.71 -22.01
C LYS A 135 2.96 6.18 -22.83
N VAL A 136 2.49 5.36 -23.78
CA VAL A 136 1.26 5.63 -24.52
C VAL A 136 0.07 5.66 -23.59
N GLN A 137 -0.08 4.64 -22.70
CA GLN A 137 -1.18 4.58 -21.73
C GLN A 137 -1.17 5.78 -20.78
N VAL A 138 0.00 6.19 -20.27
CA VAL A 138 0.14 7.40 -19.45
C VAL A 138 -0.39 8.63 -20.17
N LYS A 139 0.01 8.82 -21.45
CA LYS A 139 -0.38 9.97 -22.24
C LYS A 139 -1.86 9.97 -22.64
N GLU A 140 -2.38 8.82 -23.07
CA GLU A 140 -3.77 8.71 -23.53
C GLU A 140 -4.81 8.86 -22.41
N ASN A 141 -4.46 8.47 -21.19
CA ASN A 141 -5.36 8.52 -20.04
C ASN A 141 -5.01 9.66 -19.05
N ASP A 142 -4.08 10.54 -19.42
CA ASP A 142 -3.63 11.68 -18.60
C ASP A 142 -3.15 11.28 -17.21
N PHE A 143 -2.45 10.12 -17.12
CA PHE A 143 -1.82 9.69 -15.88
C PHE A 143 -0.51 10.46 -15.64
N ASP A 144 -0.16 10.67 -14.37
CA ASP A 144 1.08 11.35 -13.99
C ASP A 144 2.31 10.43 -14.12
N THR A 145 2.20 9.17 -13.69
CA THR A 145 3.30 8.20 -13.69
C THR A 145 2.81 6.77 -13.56
N TYR A 146 3.73 5.79 -13.63
CA TYR A 146 3.43 4.38 -13.45
C TYR A 146 4.55 3.63 -12.73
N THR A 147 4.20 2.47 -12.16
CA THR A 147 5.14 1.44 -11.69
C THR A 147 4.71 0.06 -12.19
N LEU A 148 5.65 -0.88 -12.22
CA LEU A 148 5.43 -2.22 -12.78
C LEU A 148 5.61 -3.31 -11.72
N GLN A 149 4.76 -4.32 -11.78
CA GLN A 149 4.86 -5.55 -11.00
C GLN A 149 4.87 -6.76 -11.93
N SER A 150 5.85 -7.65 -11.78
CA SER A 150 5.78 -8.98 -12.41
C SER A 150 4.69 -9.80 -11.71
N ILE A 151 3.74 -10.31 -12.48
CA ILE A 151 2.69 -11.22 -12.00
C ILE A 151 3.12 -12.67 -12.22
N SER A 152 3.72 -12.92 -13.39
CA SER A 152 4.26 -14.22 -13.79
C SER A 152 5.37 -14.00 -14.83
N ASP A 153 5.94 -15.09 -15.31
CA ASP A 153 6.94 -15.06 -16.40
C ASP A 153 6.40 -14.45 -17.70
N ASN A 154 5.08 -14.44 -17.87
CA ASN A 154 4.42 -14.02 -19.10
C ASN A 154 3.50 -12.80 -18.93
N GLU A 155 3.41 -12.24 -17.71
CA GLU A 155 2.48 -11.15 -17.42
C GLU A 155 3.06 -10.14 -16.43
N ILE A 156 2.89 -8.87 -16.76
CA ILE A 156 3.17 -7.75 -15.86
C ILE A 156 1.89 -6.97 -15.59
N ARG A 157 1.84 -6.34 -14.43
CA ARG A 157 0.82 -5.35 -14.07
C ARG A 157 1.48 -3.98 -13.99
N ALA A 158 0.89 -3.02 -14.67
CA ALA A 158 1.21 -1.61 -14.48
C ALA A 158 0.20 -0.99 -13.53
N PHE A 159 0.68 -0.25 -12.54
CA PHE A 159 -0.12 0.64 -11.70
C PHE A 159 0.17 2.07 -12.14
N PHE A 160 -0.88 2.83 -12.38
CA PHE A 160 -0.83 4.21 -12.82
C PHE A 160 -1.37 5.12 -11.72
N LEU A 161 -0.75 6.28 -11.52
CA LEU A 161 -1.29 7.33 -10.65
C LEU A 161 -1.94 8.42 -11.50
N SER A 162 -3.13 8.84 -11.08
CA SER A 162 -3.95 9.79 -11.85
C SER A 162 -3.37 11.20 -11.88
N ASP A 163 -2.61 11.59 -10.86
CA ASP A 163 -2.13 12.95 -10.72
C ASP A 163 -0.90 13.05 -9.82
N LYS A 164 -0.29 14.24 -9.80
CA LYS A 164 0.89 14.53 -9.00
C LYS A 164 0.65 14.40 -7.50
N ALA A 165 -0.53 14.77 -7.01
CA ALA A 165 -0.84 14.69 -5.57
C ALA A 165 -0.85 13.23 -5.10
N SER A 166 -1.39 12.33 -5.92
CA SER A 166 -1.31 10.87 -5.70
C SER A 166 0.15 10.39 -5.61
N GLY A 167 1.04 10.93 -6.46
CA GLY A 167 2.47 10.63 -6.46
C GLY A 167 3.24 11.16 -5.25
N ASP A 168 2.72 12.17 -4.57
CA ASP A 168 3.34 12.77 -3.39
C ASP A 168 2.92 12.08 -2.08
N THR A 169 1.99 11.13 -2.12
CA THR A 169 1.57 10.35 -0.95
C THR A 169 2.72 9.49 -0.42
N LEU A 170 2.72 9.21 0.90
CA LEU A 170 3.76 8.38 1.52
C LEU A 170 3.89 7.02 0.83
N LEU A 171 2.77 6.33 0.57
CA LEU A 171 2.80 5.03 -0.09
C LEU A 171 3.43 5.11 -1.49
N ALA A 172 3.03 6.09 -2.31
CA ALA A 172 3.60 6.26 -3.64
C ALA A 172 5.10 6.58 -3.59
N ARG A 173 5.51 7.41 -2.62
CA ARG A 173 6.92 7.75 -2.39
C ARG A 173 7.76 6.59 -1.89
N MET A 174 7.15 5.57 -1.31
CA MET A 174 7.79 4.32 -0.90
C MET A 174 7.93 3.30 -2.05
N LEU A 175 7.44 3.59 -3.25
CA LEU A 175 7.44 2.69 -4.40
C LEU A 175 8.19 3.29 -5.59
N PRO A 176 8.79 2.46 -6.48
CA PRO A 176 9.59 2.92 -7.60
C PRO A 176 8.73 3.36 -8.78
N PHE A 177 8.17 4.55 -8.75
CA PHE A 177 7.48 5.15 -9.88
C PHE A 177 8.44 5.75 -10.88
N VAL A 178 8.12 5.61 -12.17
CA VAL A 178 8.92 6.15 -13.28
C VAL A 178 8.90 7.69 -13.23
N GLU A 179 10.08 8.31 -13.50
CA GLU A 179 10.27 9.77 -13.50
C GLU A 179 9.97 10.47 -12.17
N LYS A 180 9.73 9.72 -11.09
CA LYS A 180 9.65 10.28 -9.75
C LYS A 180 10.98 10.11 -9.03
N PRO A 181 11.36 11.04 -8.15
CA PRO A 181 12.55 10.85 -7.34
C PRO A 181 12.41 9.53 -6.58
N SER A 182 13.46 8.74 -6.66
CA SER A 182 13.56 7.44 -6.01
C SER A 182 13.25 7.51 -4.52
N PRO A 183 12.84 6.39 -3.92
CA PRO A 183 12.04 6.39 -2.72
C PRO A 183 12.67 7.22 -1.63
N ILE A 184 11.83 7.90 -0.95
CA ILE A 184 11.95 8.74 0.25
C ILE A 184 13.40 9.07 0.61
N ASP A 185 13.73 10.35 0.67
CA ASP A 185 14.97 10.83 1.26
C ASP A 185 15.28 10.08 2.55
N LEU A 186 16.53 9.66 2.70
CA LEU A 186 17.03 8.91 3.83
C LEU A 186 16.70 9.55 5.20
N ASP A 187 16.45 10.87 5.19
CA ASP A 187 16.06 11.63 6.38
C ASP A 187 14.61 11.34 6.84
N VAL A 188 13.79 10.73 5.98
CA VAL A 188 12.35 10.50 6.27
C VAL A 188 12.10 9.04 6.64
N ALA A 189 12.67 8.07 5.89
CA ALA A 189 12.66 6.64 6.23
C ALA A 189 13.73 5.91 5.41
N GLN A 190 14.42 4.96 6.02
CA GLN A 190 15.52 4.24 5.37
C GLN A 190 15.01 2.95 4.71
N LEU A 191 15.14 2.83 3.39
CA LEU A 191 14.93 1.56 2.70
C LEU A 191 16.00 0.55 3.11
N ILE A 192 15.60 -0.59 3.67
CA ILE A 192 16.51 -1.64 4.14
C ILE A 192 16.41 -2.95 3.36
N TYR A 193 15.28 -3.17 2.67
CA TYR A 193 15.08 -4.41 1.90
C TYR A 193 14.05 -4.19 0.80
N GLN A 194 14.29 -4.84 -0.35
CA GLN A 194 13.38 -4.84 -1.49
C GLN A 194 13.47 -6.16 -2.24
N GLN A 195 12.38 -6.91 -2.32
CA GLN A 195 12.27 -8.13 -3.12
C GLN A 195 10.80 -8.54 -3.32
N GLY A 196 10.48 -9.14 -4.47
CA GLY A 196 9.18 -9.79 -4.71
C GLY A 196 7.98 -8.87 -4.59
N GLY A 197 8.13 -7.58 -4.91
CA GLY A 197 7.06 -6.60 -4.78
C GLY A 197 6.89 -6.02 -3.38
N TYR A 198 7.76 -6.39 -2.43
CA TYR A 198 7.82 -5.87 -1.07
C TYR A 198 8.94 -4.86 -0.90
N TRP A 199 8.68 -3.80 -0.15
CA TRP A 199 9.64 -2.79 0.31
C TRP A 199 9.56 -2.67 1.83
N VAL A 200 10.72 -2.70 2.48
CA VAL A 200 10.83 -2.59 3.94
C VAL A 200 11.60 -1.33 4.28
N TYR A 201 10.98 -0.46 5.04
CA TYR A 201 11.54 0.79 5.50
C TYR A 201 11.69 0.79 7.01
N LYS A 202 12.85 1.26 7.48
CA LYS A 202 13.06 1.58 8.88
C LYS A 202 12.61 3.02 9.10
N LEU A 203 11.72 3.24 10.07
CA LEU A 203 11.32 4.59 10.50
C LEU A 203 12.44 5.25 11.30
N PRO A 204 12.63 6.59 11.16
CA PRO A 204 13.65 7.34 11.88
C PRO A 204 13.49 7.29 13.41
#